data_b6bb5e874dd34100fa3cf38f06bf6d93
#
_entry.id   b6bb5e874dd34100fa3cf38f06bf6d93
#
_cell.length_a   1.000
_cell.length_b   1.000
_cell.length_c   1.000
_cell.angle_alpha   90.00
_cell.angle_beta   90.00
_cell.angle_gamma   90.00
#
_symmetry.space_group_name_H-M   'P 1'
#
loop_
_entity.id
_entity.type
_entity.pdbx_description
1 polymer ?
#
loop_
_entity_poly.entity_id
_entity_poly.type
_entity_poly.pdbx_seq_one_letter_code
_entity_poly.pdbx_strand_id
1 'polypeptide(L)'
;MKYTVVSREQLPQVEELWDYCFEKRQEPFFQYYFTQYCCQQNIVMGAFDEDEQLKSMVHVNPYRLRVRGAEQLVPYLVGVATAPEARGAHIVKPLLQTTLASLRAQGVNFVTLMPIFAGIYLPYEFSYCYYRHAYKLPLASLTLPRVDARLMVKRVPLAAELLAPLYASCLRDVNGVPVRSDEQWQKLLTVHAQEGVLCAVCQREGANVGYMLYTISAGVFHVHELLAEDAQAKNRLLQFAATHQSSAQELSWLAEPWDKTYLHFYDQSATGSVAPFIMARCLNVKLALEQLENVNAALKGSVVLQVTDKLLGGVTLEVQLADGRVQAQAVQALPEVSMGVGAFTQLYFGTFSADELWEAGLIECRNVEKLTLLDEFLPKARTYVNEYF
;
A
#
# COMPACT_ATOMS: atom_id res chain seq x y z
N MET A 1 21.62 1.13 -24.81
CA MET A 1 20.62 1.71 -23.87
C MET A 1 21.32 2.24 -22.65
N LYS A 2 21.04 3.47 -22.25
CA LYS A 2 21.55 4.12 -21.05
C LYS A 2 20.39 4.24 -20.04
N TYR A 3 20.63 3.78 -18.81
CA TYR A 3 19.65 3.84 -17.72
C TYR A 3 20.10 4.91 -16.71
N THR A 4 19.35 5.99 -16.58
CA THR A 4 19.77 7.15 -15.78
C THR A 4 18.58 7.95 -15.28
N VAL A 5 18.82 8.84 -14.32
CA VAL A 5 17.84 9.84 -13.91
C VAL A 5 17.57 10.80 -15.07
N VAL A 6 16.30 11.06 -15.33
CA VAL A 6 15.85 12.02 -16.34
C VAL A 6 16.22 13.44 -15.93
N SER A 7 16.84 14.20 -16.82
CA SER A 7 17.14 15.62 -16.60
C SER A 7 15.91 16.50 -16.89
N ARG A 8 15.96 17.77 -16.46
CA ARG A 8 14.88 18.72 -16.76
C ARG A 8 14.67 18.95 -18.26
N GLU A 9 15.75 18.92 -19.05
CA GLU A 9 15.69 19.08 -20.49
C GLU A 9 14.99 17.88 -21.19
N GLN A 10 15.04 16.72 -20.56
CA GLN A 10 14.40 15.48 -21.07
C GLN A 10 12.95 15.32 -20.60
N LEU A 11 12.45 16.18 -19.71
CA LEU A 11 11.08 16.11 -19.20
C LEU A 11 9.99 16.11 -20.28
N PRO A 12 10.11 16.88 -21.39
CA PRO A 12 9.13 16.81 -22.48
C PRO A 12 8.93 15.40 -23.07
N GLN A 13 9.97 14.57 -23.10
CA GLN A 13 9.87 13.18 -23.58
C GLN A 13 9.10 12.30 -22.56
N VAL A 14 9.26 12.57 -21.25
CA VAL A 14 8.49 11.90 -20.20
C VAL A 14 7.01 12.24 -20.29
N GLU A 15 6.69 13.54 -20.50
CA GLU A 15 5.31 14.00 -20.68
C GLU A 15 4.66 13.37 -21.91
N GLU A 16 5.39 13.27 -23.01
CA GLU A 16 4.89 12.66 -24.25
C GLU A 16 4.57 11.17 -24.06
N LEU A 17 5.48 10.43 -23.40
CA LEU A 17 5.28 9.01 -23.13
C LEU A 17 4.13 8.80 -22.13
N TRP A 18 3.98 9.69 -21.13
CA TRP A 18 2.87 9.65 -20.19
C TRP A 18 1.53 9.93 -20.88
N ASP A 19 1.45 10.99 -21.70
CA ASP A 19 0.25 11.34 -22.50
C ASP A 19 -0.18 10.19 -23.41
N TYR A 20 0.79 9.44 -23.93
CA TYR A 20 0.49 8.27 -24.76
C TYR A 20 -0.05 7.10 -23.95
N CYS A 21 0.54 6.81 -22.78
CA CYS A 21 0.31 5.57 -22.04
C CYS A 21 -0.76 5.69 -20.94
N PHE A 22 -0.97 6.88 -20.40
CA PHE A 22 -1.79 7.14 -19.22
C PHE A 22 -2.78 8.29 -19.45
N GLU A 23 -2.83 9.27 -18.54
CA GLU A 23 -3.70 10.43 -18.64
C GLU A 23 -3.24 11.41 -19.72
N LYS A 24 -4.21 12.03 -20.40
CA LYS A 24 -3.97 13.01 -21.45
C LYS A 24 -3.52 14.36 -20.87
N ARG A 25 -2.73 15.11 -21.65
CA ARG A 25 -2.21 16.43 -21.24
C ARG A 25 -3.29 17.40 -20.77
N GLN A 26 -4.52 17.29 -21.29
CA GLN A 26 -5.64 18.16 -20.94
C GLN A 26 -6.31 17.77 -19.61
N GLU A 27 -6.02 16.59 -19.07
CA GLU A 27 -6.65 16.11 -17.86
C GLU A 27 -6.09 16.83 -16.63
N PRO A 28 -6.94 17.14 -15.62
CA PRO A 28 -6.52 17.89 -14.44
C PRO A 28 -5.39 17.22 -13.66
N PHE A 29 -5.40 15.88 -13.59
CA PHE A 29 -4.34 15.11 -12.90
C PHE A 29 -2.98 15.27 -13.62
N PHE A 30 -2.94 15.17 -14.97
CA PHE A 30 -1.71 15.38 -15.73
C PHE A 30 -1.13 16.76 -15.46
N GLN A 31 -1.98 17.82 -15.56
CA GLN A 31 -1.55 19.19 -15.33
C GLN A 31 -0.96 19.38 -13.93
N TYR A 32 -1.65 18.87 -12.90
CA TYR A 32 -1.16 18.92 -11.54
C TYR A 32 0.17 18.15 -11.38
N TYR A 33 0.23 16.91 -11.88
CA TYR A 33 1.39 16.03 -11.70
C TYR A 33 2.66 16.63 -12.32
N PHE A 34 2.59 17.10 -13.57
CA PHE A 34 3.76 17.61 -14.28
C PHE A 34 4.12 19.05 -13.90
N THR A 35 3.19 19.85 -13.40
CA THR A 35 3.51 21.24 -12.99
C THR A 35 3.94 21.35 -11.52
N GLN A 36 3.45 20.48 -10.65
CA GLN A 36 3.64 20.61 -9.22
C GLN A 36 4.47 19.49 -8.58
N TYR A 37 4.60 18.32 -9.24
CA TYR A 37 5.14 17.15 -8.60
C TYR A 37 6.31 16.51 -9.36
N CYS A 38 6.16 16.23 -10.65
CA CYS A 38 7.17 15.50 -11.44
C CYS A 38 8.48 16.28 -11.54
N CYS A 39 9.59 15.59 -11.26
CA CYS A 39 10.96 16.13 -11.20
C CYS A 39 11.18 17.30 -10.22
N GLN A 40 10.17 17.66 -9.43
CA GLN A 40 10.30 18.62 -8.33
C GLN A 40 10.34 17.89 -6.98
N GLN A 41 9.46 16.90 -6.80
CA GLN A 41 9.33 16.13 -5.57
C GLN A 41 9.69 14.64 -5.74
N ASN A 42 9.74 14.15 -6.99
CA ASN A 42 10.10 12.77 -7.30
C ASN A 42 11.32 12.66 -8.22
N ILE A 43 11.75 11.42 -8.45
CA ILE A 43 12.79 11.07 -9.42
C ILE A 43 12.14 10.26 -10.54
N VAL A 44 12.51 10.55 -11.79
CA VAL A 44 12.15 9.72 -12.94
C VAL A 44 13.43 9.03 -13.42
N MET A 45 13.38 7.70 -13.51
CA MET A 45 14.42 6.88 -14.13
C MET A 45 14.03 6.59 -15.57
N GLY A 46 14.90 6.89 -16.52
CA GLY A 46 14.68 6.69 -17.95
C GLY A 46 15.66 5.68 -18.56
N ALA A 47 15.20 4.98 -19.58
CA ALA A 47 16.01 4.19 -20.48
C ALA A 47 16.09 4.90 -21.83
N PHE A 48 17.28 5.36 -22.21
CA PHE A 48 17.54 6.11 -23.41
C PHE A 48 18.32 5.29 -24.45
N ASP A 49 18.00 5.46 -25.72
CA ASP A 49 18.80 4.88 -26.83
C ASP A 49 20.05 5.71 -27.13
N GLU A 50 20.74 5.41 -28.25
CA GLU A 50 21.96 6.06 -28.68
C GLU A 50 21.70 7.52 -29.16
N ASP A 51 20.48 7.80 -29.60
CA ASP A 51 20.02 9.12 -30.05
C ASP A 51 19.39 9.93 -28.90
N GLU A 52 19.61 9.52 -27.65
CA GLU A 52 19.07 10.14 -26.42
C GLU A 52 17.51 10.18 -26.39
N GLN A 53 16.85 9.27 -27.11
CA GLN A 53 15.39 9.17 -27.07
C GLN A 53 14.93 8.26 -25.95
N LEU A 54 13.96 8.73 -25.17
CA LEU A 54 13.37 7.96 -24.06
C LEU A 54 12.56 6.79 -24.59
N LYS A 55 12.95 5.57 -24.22
CA LYS A 55 12.26 4.32 -24.62
C LYS A 55 11.45 3.70 -23.50
N SER A 56 11.84 3.93 -22.26
CA SER A 56 11.08 3.46 -21.10
C SER A 56 11.34 4.33 -19.89
N MET A 57 10.39 4.40 -18.98
CA MET A 57 10.50 5.20 -17.76
C MET A 57 9.87 4.50 -16.55
N VAL A 58 10.29 4.92 -15.37
CA VAL A 58 9.63 4.64 -14.09
C VAL A 58 9.78 5.86 -13.18
N HIS A 59 8.67 6.31 -12.62
CA HIS A 59 8.65 7.38 -11.64
C HIS A 59 8.79 6.80 -10.24
N VAL A 60 9.62 7.41 -9.41
CA VAL A 60 9.92 7.02 -8.03
C VAL A 60 9.40 8.12 -7.13
N ASN A 61 8.17 7.97 -6.65
CA ASN A 61 7.54 8.95 -5.79
C ASN A 61 7.96 8.74 -4.34
N PRO A 62 8.46 9.76 -3.62
CA PRO A 62 8.79 9.62 -2.22
C PRO A 62 7.49 9.38 -1.43
N TYR A 63 7.46 8.27 -0.69
CA TYR A 63 6.32 7.86 0.10
C TYR A 63 6.79 7.37 1.47
N ARG A 64 6.08 7.75 2.51
CA ARG A 64 6.41 7.30 3.87
C ARG A 64 5.33 6.39 4.39
N LEU A 65 5.74 5.25 4.89
CA LEU A 65 4.86 4.30 5.59
C LEU A 65 5.35 4.09 7.01
N ARG A 66 4.42 3.90 7.92
CA ARG A 66 4.72 3.36 9.25
C ARG A 66 4.64 1.84 9.17
N VAL A 67 5.79 1.19 9.10
CA VAL A 67 5.92 -0.27 9.01
C VAL A 67 6.65 -0.79 10.24
N ARG A 68 6.04 -1.74 10.94
CA ARG A 68 6.59 -2.34 12.17
C ARG A 68 6.95 -1.31 13.25
N GLY A 69 6.12 -0.26 13.38
CA GLY A 69 6.31 0.79 14.36
C GLY A 69 7.19 1.96 13.90
N ALA A 70 8.08 1.74 12.92
CA ALA A 70 8.97 2.75 12.38
C ALA A 70 8.38 3.47 11.17
N GLU A 71 8.56 4.78 11.12
CA GLU A 71 8.33 5.57 9.91
C GLU A 71 9.53 5.47 8.99
N GLN A 72 9.32 4.94 7.79
CA GLN A 72 10.39 4.77 6.83
C GLN A 72 9.99 5.24 5.43
N LEU A 73 10.99 5.64 4.64
CA LEU A 73 10.82 5.94 3.23
C LEU A 73 10.59 4.61 2.49
N VAL A 74 9.42 4.49 1.88
CA VAL A 74 9.02 3.35 1.05
C VAL A 74 8.54 3.91 -0.28
N PRO A 75 9.43 4.20 -1.24
CA PRO A 75 9.07 4.83 -2.50
C PRO A 75 7.97 4.08 -3.23
N TYR A 76 7.06 4.84 -3.81
CA TYR A 76 5.96 4.33 -4.63
C TYR A 76 6.34 4.45 -6.10
N LEU A 77 6.44 3.32 -6.80
CA LEU A 77 6.78 3.28 -8.22
C LEU A 77 5.52 3.45 -9.05
N VAL A 78 5.49 4.46 -9.89
CA VAL A 78 4.36 4.77 -10.77
C VAL A 78 4.84 5.03 -12.20
N GLY A 79 3.91 5.12 -13.15
CA GLY A 79 4.22 5.52 -14.51
C GLY A 79 5.26 4.64 -15.19
N VAL A 80 5.25 3.32 -14.91
CA VAL A 80 6.12 2.37 -15.63
C VAL A 80 5.60 2.22 -17.04
N ALA A 81 6.27 2.86 -17.99
CA ALA A 81 5.88 2.88 -19.39
C ALA A 81 7.05 2.52 -20.31
N THR A 82 6.70 1.95 -21.46
CA THR A 82 7.63 1.69 -22.57
C THR A 82 7.00 2.18 -23.84
N ALA A 83 7.76 2.95 -24.61
CA ALA A 83 7.35 3.44 -25.92
C ALA A 83 6.89 2.28 -26.82
N PRO A 84 5.80 2.42 -27.57
CA PRO A 84 5.20 1.31 -28.32
C PRO A 84 6.18 0.58 -29.24
N GLU A 85 7.03 1.34 -29.92
CA GLU A 85 8.05 0.83 -30.84
C GLU A 85 9.20 0.11 -30.13
N ALA A 86 9.34 0.26 -28.81
CA ALA A 86 10.37 -0.38 -28.00
C ALA A 86 9.83 -1.56 -27.15
N ARG A 87 8.53 -1.86 -27.27
CA ARG A 87 7.93 -3.00 -26.55
C ARG A 87 8.49 -4.31 -27.09
N GLY A 88 8.63 -5.29 -26.20
CA GLY A 88 9.25 -6.58 -26.53
C GLY A 88 10.78 -6.58 -26.54
N ALA A 89 11.46 -5.43 -26.44
CA ALA A 89 12.91 -5.32 -26.37
C ALA A 89 13.50 -5.56 -24.97
N HIS A 90 12.72 -6.04 -24.02
CA HIS A 90 13.13 -6.37 -22.63
C HIS A 90 13.79 -5.24 -21.85
N ILE A 91 13.43 -3.98 -22.14
CA ILE A 91 14.05 -2.76 -21.56
C ILE A 91 13.64 -2.57 -20.07
N VAL A 92 12.43 -3.00 -19.70
CA VAL A 92 11.87 -2.78 -18.35
C VAL A 92 12.70 -3.50 -17.28
N LYS A 93 13.21 -4.70 -17.55
CA LYS A 93 13.99 -5.47 -16.57
C LYS A 93 15.25 -4.73 -16.12
N PRO A 94 16.17 -4.32 -17.01
CA PRO A 94 17.37 -3.58 -16.60
C PRO A 94 17.02 -2.18 -16.04
N LEU A 95 15.95 -1.52 -16.49
CA LEU A 95 15.48 -0.26 -15.92
C LEU A 95 15.07 -0.44 -14.46
N LEU A 96 14.20 -1.40 -14.15
CA LEU A 96 13.80 -1.70 -12.78
C LEU A 96 14.99 -2.15 -11.94
N GLN A 97 15.85 -3.03 -12.47
CA GLN A 97 17.04 -3.49 -11.74
C GLN A 97 17.95 -2.33 -11.35
N THR A 98 18.23 -1.39 -12.26
CA THR A 98 19.03 -0.20 -11.99
C THR A 98 18.36 0.71 -10.96
N THR A 99 17.06 0.91 -11.09
CA THR A 99 16.26 1.73 -10.15
C THR A 99 16.30 1.14 -8.75
N LEU A 100 15.99 -0.14 -8.60
CA LEU A 100 15.94 -0.81 -7.31
C LEU A 100 17.33 -0.92 -6.66
N ALA A 101 18.38 -1.18 -7.46
CA ALA A 101 19.76 -1.19 -6.97
C ALA A 101 20.20 0.20 -6.47
N SER A 102 19.83 1.27 -7.17
CA SER A 102 20.09 2.64 -6.74
C SER A 102 19.39 2.98 -5.43
N LEU A 103 18.12 2.63 -5.28
CA LEU A 103 17.36 2.82 -4.05
C LEU A 103 17.94 2.03 -2.88
N ARG A 104 18.34 0.76 -3.12
CA ARG A 104 19.03 -0.07 -2.12
C ARG A 104 20.33 0.58 -1.66
N ALA A 105 21.12 1.12 -2.58
CA ALA A 105 22.38 1.82 -2.25
C ALA A 105 22.15 3.10 -1.42
N GLN A 106 20.98 3.72 -1.51
CA GLN A 106 20.55 4.85 -0.71
C GLN A 106 19.96 4.44 0.66
N GLY A 107 19.98 3.16 1.01
CA GLY A 107 19.47 2.66 2.29
C GLY A 107 17.95 2.48 2.33
N VAL A 108 17.27 2.47 1.18
CA VAL A 108 15.84 2.16 1.09
C VAL A 108 15.63 0.65 1.28
N ASN A 109 14.77 0.29 2.21
CA ASN A 109 14.48 -1.13 2.51
C ASN A 109 13.37 -1.72 1.65
N PHE A 110 12.39 -0.92 1.28
CA PHE A 110 11.21 -1.39 0.56
C PHE A 110 10.78 -0.38 -0.50
N VAL A 111 10.13 -0.91 -1.53
CA VAL A 111 9.38 -0.13 -2.52
C VAL A 111 7.98 -0.71 -2.67
N THR A 112 7.04 0.12 -3.10
CA THR A 112 5.65 -0.27 -3.37
C THR A 112 5.24 0.14 -4.77
N LEU A 113 4.20 -0.49 -5.30
CA LEU A 113 3.52 -0.10 -6.52
C LEU A 113 2.08 -0.65 -6.53
N MET A 114 1.20 0.02 -7.26
CA MET A 114 -0.12 -0.50 -7.61
C MET A 114 -0.05 -1.06 -9.04
N PRO A 115 -0.16 -2.37 -9.24
CA PRO A 115 -0.05 -2.93 -10.58
C PRO A 115 -1.36 -2.75 -11.36
N ILE A 116 -1.27 -2.27 -12.60
CA ILE A 116 -2.37 -2.41 -13.57
C ILE A 116 -2.56 -3.90 -13.90
N PHE A 117 -1.45 -4.62 -14.04
CA PHE A 117 -1.42 -6.06 -14.26
C PHE A 117 -0.22 -6.67 -13.51
N ALA A 118 -0.50 -7.51 -12.53
CA ALA A 118 0.54 -8.09 -11.66
C ALA A 118 1.61 -8.88 -12.42
N GLY A 119 1.23 -9.53 -13.51
CA GLY A 119 2.15 -10.34 -14.34
C GLY A 119 3.36 -9.58 -14.86
N ILE A 120 3.30 -8.23 -14.91
CA ILE A 120 4.46 -7.39 -15.26
C ILE A 120 5.51 -7.40 -14.13
N TYR A 121 5.08 -7.43 -12.86
CA TYR A 121 5.94 -7.21 -11.69
C TYR A 121 6.31 -8.47 -10.92
N LEU A 122 5.51 -9.54 -11.05
CA LEU A 122 5.82 -10.85 -10.45
C LEU A 122 7.21 -11.40 -10.85
N PRO A 123 7.67 -11.28 -12.14
CA PRO A 123 9.03 -11.71 -12.52
C PRO A 123 10.15 -10.93 -11.83
N TYR A 124 9.84 -9.76 -11.25
CA TYR A 124 10.75 -8.92 -10.47
C TYR A 124 10.55 -9.10 -8.97
N GLU A 125 9.86 -10.16 -8.57
CA GLU A 125 9.65 -10.60 -7.18
C GLU A 125 8.91 -9.59 -6.29
N PHE A 126 8.05 -8.74 -6.90
CA PHE A 126 7.04 -8.01 -6.16
C PHE A 126 5.93 -8.96 -5.72
N SER A 127 5.41 -8.76 -4.52
CA SER A 127 4.30 -9.54 -3.97
C SER A 127 3.22 -8.64 -3.40
N TYR A 128 1.97 -9.06 -3.49
CA TYR A 128 0.87 -8.32 -2.88
C TYR A 128 1.00 -8.33 -1.35
N CYS A 129 1.12 -7.14 -0.78
CA CYS A 129 1.18 -6.92 0.66
C CYS A 129 -0.06 -6.22 1.21
N TYR A 130 -0.90 -5.69 0.34
CA TYR A 130 -2.15 -5.04 0.71
C TYR A 130 -3.30 -5.62 -0.09
N TYR A 131 -4.38 -5.88 0.63
CA TYR A 131 -5.64 -6.38 0.09
C TYR A 131 -6.76 -5.45 0.53
N ARG A 132 -7.91 -5.54 -0.12
CA ARG A 132 -9.13 -4.83 0.23
C ARG A 132 -10.32 -5.76 0.20
N HIS A 133 -11.30 -5.49 1.04
CA HIS A 133 -12.60 -6.13 0.96
C HIS A 133 -13.50 -5.25 0.07
N ALA A 134 -13.75 -5.70 -1.14
CA ALA A 134 -14.56 -4.97 -2.11
C ALA A 134 -16.04 -5.29 -1.91
N TYR A 135 -16.83 -4.31 -1.46
CA TYR A 135 -18.28 -4.38 -1.39
C TYR A 135 -18.89 -3.74 -2.63
N LYS A 136 -19.81 -4.47 -3.25
CA LYS A 136 -20.69 -3.97 -4.31
C LYS A 136 -22.05 -4.59 -4.13
N LEU A 137 -23.04 -3.83 -3.65
CA LEU A 137 -24.33 -4.35 -3.26
C LEU A 137 -25.44 -3.30 -3.39
N PRO A 138 -26.72 -3.74 -3.52
CA PRO A 138 -27.85 -2.81 -3.47
C PRO A 138 -27.84 -2.04 -2.14
N LEU A 139 -27.99 -0.73 -2.19
CA LEU A 139 -27.97 0.12 -0.99
C LEU A 139 -29.09 -0.26 -0.01
N ALA A 140 -30.23 -0.73 -0.53
CA ALA A 140 -31.35 -1.21 0.27
C ALA A 140 -31.07 -2.52 1.04
N SER A 141 -30.03 -3.28 0.66
CA SER A 141 -29.65 -4.53 1.33
C SER A 141 -28.73 -4.32 2.54
N LEU A 142 -28.35 -3.09 2.84
CA LEU A 142 -27.61 -2.74 4.04
C LEU A 142 -28.48 -2.93 5.29
N THR A 143 -28.48 -4.13 5.82
CA THR A 143 -29.13 -4.46 7.10
C THR A 143 -28.10 -4.32 8.22
N LEU A 144 -28.19 -3.21 8.94
CA LEU A 144 -27.21 -2.88 9.97
C LEU A 144 -27.87 -2.92 11.36
N PRO A 145 -27.17 -3.32 12.41
CA PRO A 145 -27.69 -3.36 13.76
C PRO A 145 -28.05 -1.97 14.25
N ARG A 146 -28.91 -1.88 15.26
CA ARG A 146 -29.15 -0.64 15.97
C ARG A 146 -27.84 -0.16 16.61
N VAL A 147 -27.60 1.13 16.52
CA VAL A 147 -26.43 1.79 17.12
C VAL A 147 -26.88 2.69 18.27
N ASP A 148 -25.91 3.09 19.09
CA ASP A 148 -26.12 4.04 20.18
C ASP A 148 -26.79 5.32 19.65
N ALA A 149 -27.89 5.72 20.29
CA ALA A 149 -28.68 6.91 19.92
C ALA A 149 -27.90 8.24 20.09
N ARG A 150 -26.81 8.23 20.86
CA ARG A 150 -25.91 9.38 21.02
C ARG A 150 -25.00 9.62 19.82
N LEU A 151 -24.91 8.64 18.89
CA LEU A 151 -24.14 8.77 17.66
C LEU A 151 -24.93 9.59 16.62
N MET A 152 -24.35 10.69 16.18
CA MET A 152 -24.91 11.56 15.16
C MET A 152 -23.93 11.69 13.98
N VAL A 153 -24.46 11.74 12.75
CA VAL A 153 -23.68 12.01 11.56
C VAL A 153 -23.96 13.41 11.06
N LYS A 154 -22.89 14.15 10.78
CA LYS A 154 -22.95 15.50 10.19
C LYS A 154 -22.11 15.55 8.93
N ARG A 155 -22.63 16.18 7.88
CA ARG A 155 -21.82 16.57 6.73
C ARG A 155 -20.96 17.77 7.10
N VAL A 156 -19.69 17.72 6.74
CA VAL A 156 -18.70 18.75 7.05
C VAL A 156 -17.87 19.07 5.81
N PRO A 157 -17.21 20.23 5.74
CA PRO A 157 -16.21 20.49 4.70
C PRO A 157 -15.05 19.50 4.77
N LEU A 158 -14.39 19.27 3.64
CA LEU A 158 -13.11 18.54 3.58
C LEU A 158 -12.05 19.39 4.28
N ALA A 159 -11.59 18.96 5.44
CA ALA A 159 -10.62 19.71 6.25
C ALA A 159 -9.66 18.75 6.97
N ALA A 160 -8.35 18.96 6.76
CA ALA A 160 -7.30 18.11 7.36
C ALA A 160 -7.37 18.12 8.89
N GLU A 161 -7.70 19.26 9.49
CA GLU A 161 -7.81 19.46 10.95
C GLU A 161 -8.86 18.54 11.59
N LEU A 162 -9.90 18.16 10.81
CA LEU A 162 -10.94 17.23 11.26
C LEU A 162 -10.55 15.77 11.03
N LEU A 163 -9.89 15.48 9.92
CA LEU A 163 -9.65 14.13 9.44
C LEU A 163 -8.34 13.52 9.97
N ALA A 164 -7.28 14.31 10.07
CA ALA A 164 -5.96 13.80 10.48
C ALA A 164 -5.95 13.18 11.90
N PRO A 165 -6.60 13.78 12.92
CA PRO A 165 -6.67 13.15 14.24
C PRO A 165 -7.44 11.82 14.22
N LEU A 166 -8.54 11.73 13.46
CA LEU A 166 -9.32 10.50 13.31
C LEU A 166 -8.54 9.43 12.56
N TYR A 167 -7.86 9.80 11.48
CA TYR A 167 -6.97 8.91 10.73
C TYR A 167 -5.89 8.32 11.66
N ALA A 168 -5.21 9.16 12.42
CA ALA A 168 -4.17 8.73 13.37
C ALA A 168 -4.73 7.83 14.48
N SER A 169 -5.90 8.15 15.02
CA SER A 169 -6.55 7.36 16.08
C SER A 169 -6.99 5.99 15.55
N CYS A 170 -7.74 5.95 14.43
CA CYS A 170 -8.28 4.72 13.87
C CYS A 170 -7.20 3.74 13.37
N LEU A 171 -6.05 4.27 12.93
CA LEU A 171 -4.97 3.47 12.35
C LEU A 171 -3.76 3.31 13.28
N ARG A 172 -3.88 3.64 14.56
CA ARG A 172 -2.77 3.58 15.54
C ARG A 172 -2.07 2.21 15.55
N ASP A 173 -2.84 1.14 15.59
CA ASP A 173 -2.36 -0.24 15.71
C ASP A 173 -2.35 -0.97 14.36
N VAL A 174 -2.38 -0.24 13.25
CA VAL A 174 -2.37 -0.78 11.90
C VAL A 174 -0.97 -0.62 11.30
N ASN A 175 -0.50 -1.64 10.63
CA ASN A 175 0.84 -1.69 10.01
C ASN A 175 0.80 -1.23 8.54
N GLY A 176 1.93 -0.72 8.05
CA GLY A 176 2.06 -0.32 6.65
C GLY A 176 1.19 0.87 6.26
N VAL A 177 0.89 1.75 7.23
CA VAL A 177 -0.01 2.89 7.02
C VAL A 177 0.75 4.07 6.43
N PRO A 178 0.19 4.76 5.41
CA PRO A 178 0.74 6.02 4.94
C PRO A 178 0.85 7.06 6.05
N VAL A 179 2.01 7.69 6.15
CA VAL A 179 2.23 8.82 7.04
C VAL A 179 1.87 10.10 6.28
N ARG A 180 0.67 10.60 6.51
CA ARG A 180 0.16 11.80 5.83
C ARG A 180 0.66 13.07 6.55
N SER A 181 1.64 13.76 5.95
CA SER A 181 2.03 15.12 6.37
C SER A 181 0.93 16.13 6.01
N ASP A 182 1.05 17.35 6.52
CA ASP A 182 0.11 18.43 6.18
C ASP A 182 0.05 18.68 4.67
N GLU A 183 1.19 18.61 3.99
CA GLU A 183 1.26 18.74 2.53
C GLU A 183 0.52 17.60 1.81
N GLN A 184 0.69 16.36 2.28
CA GLN A 184 -0.01 15.20 1.73
C GLN A 184 -1.51 15.27 1.98
N TRP A 185 -1.95 15.74 3.16
CA TRP A 185 -3.36 16.02 3.42
C TRP A 185 -3.92 17.08 2.47
N GLN A 186 -3.20 18.19 2.28
CA GLN A 186 -3.62 19.25 1.36
C GLN A 186 -3.75 18.73 -0.08
N LYS A 187 -2.77 17.95 -0.54
CA LYS A 187 -2.81 17.30 -1.86
C LYS A 187 -4.04 16.40 -2.00
N LEU A 188 -4.22 15.46 -1.07
CA LEU A 188 -5.33 14.50 -1.07
C LEU A 188 -6.69 15.22 -1.10
N LEU A 189 -6.88 16.18 -0.22
CA LEU A 189 -8.15 16.91 -0.11
C LEU A 189 -8.39 17.82 -1.33
N THR A 190 -7.35 18.37 -1.95
CA THR A 190 -7.47 19.14 -3.20
C THR A 190 -7.97 18.26 -4.33
N VAL A 191 -7.39 17.08 -4.52
CA VAL A 191 -7.85 16.11 -5.53
C VAL A 191 -9.29 15.69 -5.25
N HIS A 192 -9.59 15.32 -4.01
CA HIS A 192 -10.95 14.93 -3.62
C HIS A 192 -11.98 16.04 -3.85
N ALA A 193 -11.63 17.31 -3.58
CA ALA A 193 -12.53 18.42 -3.85
C ALA A 193 -12.81 18.60 -5.36
N GLN A 194 -11.80 18.41 -6.21
CA GLN A 194 -11.96 18.44 -7.67
C GLN A 194 -12.84 17.30 -8.19
N GLU A 195 -12.79 16.13 -7.55
CA GLU A 195 -13.62 14.96 -7.86
C GLU A 195 -15.03 15.03 -7.25
N GLY A 196 -15.35 16.09 -6.51
CA GLY A 196 -16.65 16.27 -5.87
C GLY A 196 -16.89 15.37 -4.67
N VAL A 197 -15.82 14.91 -4.00
CA VAL A 197 -15.91 14.09 -2.80
C VAL A 197 -16.50 14.89 -1.66
N LEU A 198 -17.45 14.28 -0.96
CA LEU A 198 -18.13 14.81 0.21
C LEU A 198 -17.60 14.16 1.48
N CYS A 199 -17.72 14.85 2.60
CA CYS A 199 -17.31 14.35 3.91
C CYS A 199 -18.47 14.30 4.90
N ALA A 200 -18.59 13.17 5.60
CA ALA A 200 -19.46 13.00 6.75
C ALA A 200 -18.66 12.53 7.97
N VAL A 201 -18.91 13.13 9.12
CA VAL A 201 -18.26 12.79 10.40
C VAL A 201 -19.29 12.23 11.36
N CYS A 202 -18.96 11.11 12.00
CA CYS A 202 -19.73 10.54 13.11
C CYS A 202 -19.25 11.15 14.43
N GLN A 203 -20.18 11.64 15.23
CA GLN A 203 -19.93 12.25 16.54
C GLN A 203 -20.63 11.46 17.64
N ARG A 204 -19.93 11.29 18.77
CA ARG A 204 -20.48 10.77 20.03
C ARG A 204 -20.31 11.84 21.11
N GLU A 205 -21.43 12.37 21.62
CA GLU A 205 -21.41 13.40 22.65
C GLU A 205 -20.52 14.62 22.29
N GLY A 206 -20.52 15.01 21.02
CA GLY A 206 -19.71 16.11 20.49
C GLY A 206 -18.30 15.77 20.04
N ALA A 207 -17.75 14.62 20.43
CA ALA A 207 -16.45 14.16 19.98
C ALA A 207 -16.56 13.43 18.63
N ASN A 208 -15.64 13.70 17.71
CA ASN A 208 -15.54 12.99 16.44
C ASN A 208 -14.97 11.58 16.68
N VAL A 209 -15.66 10.54 16.20
CA VAL A 209 -15.31 9.13 16.41
C VAL A 209 -15.22 8.32 15.10
N GLY A 210 -15.33 8.99 13.96
CA GLY A 210 -15.16 8.38 12.64
C GLY A 210 -15.57 9.34 11.53
N TYR A 211 -15.17 9.01 10.31
CA TYR A 211 -15.53 9.79 9.12
C TYR A 211 -15.72 8.89 7.90
N MET A 212 -16.41 9.42 6.90
CA MET A 212 -16.59 8.84 5.59
C MET A 212 -16.35 9.88 4.51
N LEU A 213 -15.48 9.59 3.56
CA LEU A 213 -15.34 10.30 2.31
C LEU A 213 -16.11 9.56 1.23
N TYR A 214 -17.00 10.25 0.51
CA TYR A 214 -17.90 9.59 -0.44
C TYR A 214 -18.31 10.49 -1.60
N THR A 215 -18.71 9.87 -2.70
CA THR A 215 -19.41 10.53 -3.81
C THR A 215 -20.72 9.81 -4.13
N ILE A 216 -21.64 10.51 -4.78
CA ILE A 216 -22.86 9.91 -5.33
C ILE A 216 -22.89 10.26 -6.81
N SER A 217 -22.73 9.25 -7.65
CA SER A 217 -22.70 9.43 -9.10
C SER A 217 -23.27 8.21 -9.81
N ALA A 218 -23.96 8.44 -10.93
CA ALA A 218 -24.54 7.39 -11.76
C ALA A 218 -25.39 6.33 -10.98
N GLY A 219 -26.08 6.76 -9.92
CA GLY A 219 -26.89 5.88 -9.10
C GLY A 219 -26.11 5.01 -8.11
N VAL A 220 -24.83 5.28 -7.91
CA VAL A 220 -23.96 4.57 -6.97
C VAL A 220 -23.49 5.50 -5.86
N PHE A 221 -23.57 5.03 -4.61
CA PHE A 221 -22.93 5.65 -3.46
C PHE A 221 -21.53 5.03 -3.31
N HIS A 222 -20.50 5.80 -3.70
CA HIS A 222 -19.11 5.38 -3.61
C HIS A 222 -18.50 5.83 -2.29
N VAL A 223 -18.01 4.89 -1.50
CA VAL A 223 -17.22 5.18 -0.30
C VAL A 223 -15.74 5.13 -0.68
N HIS A 224 -15.09 6.29 -0.66
CA HIS A 224 -13.66 6.45 -0.94
C HIS A 224 -12.80 6.07 0.27
N GLU A 225 -13.17 6.54 1.46
CA GLU A 225 -12.52 6.18 2.71
C GLU A 225 -13.56 6.20 3.85
N LEU A 226 -13.56 5.16 4.68
CA LEU A 226 -14.35 5.09 5.90
C LEU A 226 -13.46 4.61 7.03
N LEU A 227 -13.24 5.43 8.03
CA LEU A 227 -12.51 5.08 9.24
C LEU A 227 -13.34 5.44 10.46
N ALA A 228 -13.35 4.54 11.44
CA ALA A 228 -14.09 4.72 12.68
C ALA A 228 -13.37 4.04 13.84
N GLU A 229 -13.44 4.63 15.02
CA GLU A 229 -12.81 4.13 16.24
C GLU A 229 -13.41 2.80 16.72
N ASP A 230 -14.70 2.59 16.40
CA ASP A 230 -15.40 1.35 16.75
C ASP A 230 -16.49 0.96 15.74
N ALA A 231 -17.02 -0.24 15.91
CA ALA A 231 -18.07 -0.80 15.05
C ALA A 231 -19.39 0.01 15.10
N GLN A 232 -19.71 0.65 16.24
CA GLN A 232 -20.93 1.45 16.38
C GLN A 232 -20.85 2.71 15.51
N ALA A 233 -19.71 3.42 15.55
CA ALA A 233 -19.47 4.60 14.72
C ALA A 233 -19.44 4.23 13.23
N LYS A 234 -18.78 3.10 12.86
CA LYS A 234 -18.78 2.58 11.49
C LYS A 234 -20.19 2.27 11.00
N ASN A 235 -20.95 1.51 11.78
CA ASN A 235 -22.34 1.17 11.41
C ASN A 235 -23.22 2.42 11.30
N ARG A 236 -23.00 3.45 12.12
CA ARG A 236 -23.72 4.72 12.03
C ARG A 236 -23.42 5.46 10.73
N LEU A 237 -22.17 5.47 10.28
CA LEU A 237 -21.78 6.05 8.99
C LEU A 237 -22.40 5.25 7.81
N LEU A 238 -22.41 3.92 7.87
CA LEU A 238 -23.07 3.09 6.86
C LEU A 238 -24.60 3.25 6.86
N GLN A 239 -25.25 3.43 8.04
CA GLN A 239 -26.67 3.78 8.11
C GLN A 239 -26.93 5.15 7.45
N PHE A 240 -26.02 6.11 7.60
CA PHE A 240 -26.13 7.39 6.88
C PHE A 240 -26.06 7.17 5.37
N ALA A 241 -25.14 6.33 4.86
CA ALA A 241 -25.12 5.97 3.44
C ALA A 241 -26.47 5.36 3.00
N ALA A 242 -27.05 4.46 3.79
CA ALA A 242 -28.34 3.82 3.51
C ALA A 242 -29.53 4.81 3.42
N THR A 243 -29.43 6.02 3.98
CA THR A 243 -30.49 7.06 3.82
C THR A 243 -30.55 7.65 2.41
N HIS A 244 -29.58 7.38 1.55
CA HIS A 244 -29.48 7.97 0.19
C HIS A 244 -30.17 7.14 -0.90
N GLN A 245 -31.07 6.22 -0.55
CA GLN A 245 -31.79 5.36 -1.51
C GLN A 245 -32.58 6.10 -2.60
N SER A 246 -32.93 7.36 -2.36
CA SER A 246 -33.55 8.22 -3.39
C SER A 246 -32.57 8.70 -4.46
N SER A 247 -31.27 8.68 -4.19
CA SER A 247 -30.21 9.21 -5.06
C SER A 247 -29.22 8.16 -5.54
N ALA A 248 -29.19 6.99 -4.87
CA ALA A 248 -28.31 5.88 -5.23
C ALA A 248 -29.03 4.54 -4.99
N GLN A 249 -28.85 3.59 -5.88
CA GLN A 249 -29.38 2.24 -5.77
C GLN A 249 -28.33 1.23 -5.29
N GLU A 250 -27.05 1.53 -5.50
CA GLU A 250 -25.92 0.65 -5.22
C GLU A 250 -24.93 1.33 -4.25
N LEU A 251 -24.32 0.52 -3.37
CA LEU A 251 -23.14 0.89 -2.61
C LEU A 251 -21.91 0.25 -3.25
N SER A 252 -20.84 1.05 -3.43
CA SER A 252 -19.50 0.59 -3.79
C SER A 252 -18.52 1.06 -2.72
N TRP A 253 -17.83 0.11 -2.09
CA TRP A 253 -16.88 0.42 -1.02
C TRP A 253 -15.70 -0.55 -1.03
N LEU A 254 -14.49 -0.01 -0.97
CA LEU A 254 -13.26 -0.77 -0.77
C LEU A 254 -12.85 -0.65 0.70
N ALA A 255 -13.31 -1.57 1.50
CA ALA A 255 -13.04 -1.61 2.93
C ALA A 255 -11.67 -2.23 3.24
N GLU A 256 -11.26 -2.10 4.48
CA GLU A 256 -10.09 -2.79 5.02
C GLU A 256 -10.24 -4.32 4.88
N PRO A 257 -9.16 -5.08 4.66
CA PRO A 257 -9.25 -6.53 4.45
C PRO A 257 -9.78 -7.31 5.66
N TRP A 258 -9.73 -6.72 6.84
CA TRP A 258 -10.29 -7.29 8.07
C TRP A 258 -11.73 -6.85 8.35
N ASP A 259 -12.34 -6.05 7.47
CA ASP A 259 -13.75 -5.65 7.62
C ASP A 259 -14.68 -6.86 7.69
N LYS A 260 -15.64 -6.81 8.59
CA LYS A 260 -16.62 -7.86 8.84
C LYS A 260 -18.06 -7.34 8.75
N THR A 261 -18.28 -6.22 8.08
CA THR A 261 -19.62 -5.62 7.92
C THR A 261 -20.61 -6.60 7.28
N TYR A 262 -20.12 -7.48 6.39
CA TYR A 262 -20.94 -8.50 5.72
C TYR A 262 -21.63 -9.48 6.69
N LEU A 263 -21.14 -9.64 7.92
CA LEU A 263 -21.79 -10.48 8.93
C LEU A 263 -23.18 -9.96 9.35
N HIS A 264 -23.49 -8.71 9.05
CA HIS A 264 -24.80 -8.11 9.31
C HIS A 264 -25.78 -8.25 8.14
N PHE A 265 -25.32 -8.70 6.98
CA PHE A 265 -26.18 -8.79 5.79
C PHE A 265 -27.02 -10.07 5.82
N TYR A 266 -28.28 -9.94 5.39
CA TYR A 266 -29.20 -11.07 5.33
C TYR A 266 -28.68 -12.15 4.35
N ASP A 267 -28.25 -11.73 3.17
CA ASP A 267 -27.59 -12.59 2.20
C ASP A 267 -26.10 -12.22 2.12
N GLN A 268 -25.25 -13.11 2.60
CA GLN A 268 -23.80 -12.93 2.60
C GLN A 268 -23.13 -13.43 1.31
N SER A 269 -23.84 -14.14 0.44
CA SER A 269 -23.28 -14.79 -0.75
C SER A 269 -22.84 -13.82 -1.84
N ALA A 270 -23.44 -12.62 -1.89
CA ALA A 270 -23.17 -11.61 -2.92
C ALA A 270 -22.36 -10.41 -2.39
N THR A 271 -21.76 -10.51 -1.20
CA THR A 271 -21.33 -9.32 -0.45
C THR A 271 -19.92 -8.82 -0.71
N GLY A 272 -19.12 -9.51 -1.49
CA GLY A 272 -17.84 -8.97 -1.82
C GLY A 272 -16.73 -10.00 -2.04
N SER A 273 -15.60 -9.51 -2.48
CA SER A 273 -14.39 -10.29 -2.70
C SER A 273 -13.21 -9.64 -1.98
N VAL A 274 -12.25 -10.47 -1.56
CA VAL A 274 -10.94 -9.95 -1.14
C VAL A 274 -10.12 -9.70 -2.41
N ALA A 275 -9.86 -8.44 -2.69
CA ALA A 275 -9.13 -8.00 -3.88
C ALA A 275 -7.69 -7.62 -3.50
N PRO A 276 -6.68 -8.12 -4.22
CA PRO A 276 -5.31 -7.64 -4.08
C PRO A 276 -5.22 -6.19 -4.56
N PHE A 277 -4.38 -5.38 -3.91
CA PHE A 277 -4.30 -3.96 -4.21
C PHE A 277 -2.88 -3.48 -4.47
N ILE A 278 -2.04 -3.36 -3.45
CA ILE A 278 -0.67 -2.87 -3.59
C ILE A 278 0.34 -3.99 -3.41
N MET A 279 1.32 -4.03 -4.30
CA MET A 279 2.49 -4.87 -4.20
C MET A 279 3.64 -4.12 -3.52
N ALA A 280 4.45 -4.85 -2.78
CA ALA A 280 5.70 -4.36 -2.21
C ALA A 280 6.85 -5.30 -2.55
N ARG A 281 8.09 -4.80 -2.41
CA ARG A 281 9.31 -5.56 -2.57
C ARG A 281 10.36 -5.08 -1.58
N CYS A 282 10.96 -6.03 -0.86
CA CYS A 282 12.14 -5.76 -0.03
C CYS A 282 13.39 -5.58 -0.93
N LEU A 283 14.21 -4.58 -0.60
CA LEU A 283 15.48 -4.30 -1.26
C LEU A 283 16.67 -4.67 -0.38
N ASN A 284 16.51 -4.62 0.95
CA ASN A 284 17.59 -4.87 1.90
C ASN A 284 17.08 -5.64 3.11
N VAL A 285 17.13 -6.97 3.01
CA VAL A 285 16.62 -7.89 4.05
C VAL A 285 17.31 -7.67 5.39
N LYS A 286 18.65 -7.56 5.38
CA LYS A 286 19.44 -7.37 6.61
C LYS A 286 19.06 -6.08 7.31
N LEU A 287 19.10 -4.96 6.60
CA LEU A 287 18.80 -3.65 7.18
C LEU A 287 17.34 -3.57 7.66
N ALA A 288 16.41 -4.16 6.92
CA ALA A 288 15.01 -4.23 7.32
C ALA A 288 14.85 -4.95 8.67
N LEU A 289 15.52 -6.09 8.86
CA LEU A 289 15.48 -6.83 10.12
C LEU A 289 16.13 -6.06 11.29
N GLU A 290 17.27 -5.42 11.04
CA GLU A 290 17.98 -4.66 12.08
C GLU A 290 17.27 -3.37 12.50
N GLN A 291 16.37 -2.86 11.65
CA GLN A 291 15.54 -1.67 11.93
C GLN A 291 14.17 -2.01 12.52
N LEU A 292 13.91 -3.26 12.89
CA LEU A 292 12.68 -3.61 13.59
C LEU A 292 12.63 -2.92 14.94
N GLU A 293 11.54 -2.18 15.16
CA GLU A 293 11.23 -1.55 16.43
C GLU A 293 10.21 -2.37 17.23
N ASN A 294 10.17 -2.15 18.53
CA ASN A 294 9.17 -2.75 19.44
C ASN A 294 9.15 -4.29 19.44
N VAL A 295 10.29 -4.93 19.20
CA VAL A 295 10.41 -6.37 19.38
C VAL A 295 10.28 -6.70 20.87
N ASN A 296 9.47 -7.70 21.20
CA ASN A 296 9.28 -8.09 22.59
C ASN A 296 10.62 -8.50 23.24
N ALA A 297 11.04 -7.78 24.28
CA ALA A 297 12.32 -8.01 24.96
C ALA A 297 12.43 -9.40 25.62
N ALA A 298 11.31 -10.09 25.86
CA ALA A 298 11.31 -11.45 26.37
C ALA A 298 11.68 -12.50 25.31
N LEU A 299 11.55 -12.15 24.01
CA LEU A 299 11.89 -13.06 22.92
C LEU A 299 13.40 -13.26 22.85
N LYS A 300 13.81 -14.53 22.84
CA LYS A 300 15.21 -14.94 22.68
C LYS A 300 15.26 -16.11 21.72
N GLY A 301 16.25 -16.11 20.86
CA GLY A 301 16.49 -17.21 19.94
C GLY A 301 17.28 -16.77 18.72
N SER A 302 17.53 -17.71 17.85
CA SER A 302 18.17 -17.44 16.56
C SER A 302 17.56 -18.29 15.46
N VAL A 303 17.67 -17.82 14.25
CA VAL A 303 17.30 -18.58 13.05
C VAL A 303 18.29 -18.29 11.91
N VAL A 304 18.72 -19.33 11.22
CA VAL A 304 19.47 -19.19 9.96
C VAL A 304 18.45 -19.06 8.83
N LEU A 305 18.25 -17.82 8.39
CA LEU A 305 17.28 -17.43 7.37
C LEU A 305 17.96 -17.22 6.03
N GLN A 306 17.52 -17.94 4.99
CA GLN A 306 17.90 -17.66 3.62
C GLN A 306 16.77 -16.94 2.89
N VAL A 307 17.07 -15.78 2.32
CA VAL A 307 16.18 -15.06 1.42
C VAL A 307 16.80 -15.04 0.02
N THR A 308 16.16 -15.71 -0.93
CA THR A 308 16.59 -15.70 -2.33
C THR A 308 16.04 -14.47 -3.04
N ASP A 309 16.86 -13.87 -3.90
CA ASP A 309 16.50 -12.69 -4.71
C ASP A 309 17.19 -12.83 -6.08
N LYS A 310 16.41 -13.07 -7.12
CA LYS A 310 16.90 -13.29 -8.49
C LYS A 310 17.34 -12.00 -9.18
N LEU A 311 16.92 -10.84 -8.67
CA LEU A 311 17.19 -9.55 -9.30
C LEU A 311 18.36 -8.82 -8.65
N LEU A 312 18.42 -8.80 -7.31
CA LEU A 312 19.41 -8.03 -6.55
C LEU A 312 20.42 -8.93 -5.77
N GLY A 313 20.29 -10.24 -5.87
CA GLY A 313 21.12 -11.20 -5.13
C GLY A 313 20.55 -11.52 -3.75
N GLY A 314 20.46 -12.82 -3.44
CA GLY A 314 19.96 -13.32 -2.16
C GLY A 314 20.98 -13.19 -1.02
N VAL A 315 20.55 -13.51 0.19
CA VAL A 315 21.37 -13.48 1.40
C VAL A 315 21.00 -14.63 2.33
N THR A 316 22.00 -15.19 3.04
CA THR A 316 21.77 -16.08 4.19
C THR A 316 22.26 -15.36 5.44
N LEU A 317 21.37 -15.22 6.41
CA LEU A 317 21.58 -14.47 7.63
C LEU A 317 21.38 -15.38 8.86
N GLU A 318 22.27 -15.33 9.82
CA GLU A 318 21.95 -15.69 11.19
C GLU A 318 21.26 -14.50 11.84
N VAL A 319 20.00 -14.66 12.17
CA VAL A 319 19.15 -13.64 12.81
C VAL A 319 19.04 -14.00 14.27
N GLN A 320 19.54 -13.12 15.15
CA GLN A 320 19.55 -13.31 16.60
C GLN A 320 18.59 -12.30 17.26
N LEU A 321 17.82 -12.79 18.20
CA LEU A 321 16.85 -12.03 19.01
C LEU A 321 17.34 -11.99 20.45
N ALA A 322 17.65 -10.81 20.95
CA ALA A 322 18.04 -10.58 22.33
C ALA A 322 17.69 -9.15 22.77
N ASP A 323 17.19 -9.02 23.99
CA ASP A 323 16.96 -7.74 24.66
C ASP A 323 16.12 -6.74 23.83
N GLY A 324 15.12 -7.24 23.11
CA GLY A 324 14.22 -6.44 22.26
C GLY A 324 14.84 -5.94 20.96
N ARG A 325 15.97 -6.51 20.54
CA ARG A 325 16.68 -6.16 19.32
C ARG A 325 16.86 -7.35 18.41
N VAL A 326 16.92 -7.07 17.12
CA VAL A 326 17.27 -8.03 16.09
C VAL A 326 18.67 -7.70 15.55
N GLN A 327 19.54 -8.69 15.56
CA GLN A 327 20.85 -8.63 14.92
C GLN A 327 20.88 -9.62 13.77
N ALA A 328 21.37 -9.21 12.61
CA ALA A 328 21.42 -10.04 11.43
C ALA A 328 22.84 -10.06 10.86
N GLN A 329 23.49 -11.22 10.87
CA GLN A 329 24.83 -11.39 10.35
C GLN A 329 24.84 -12.34 9.14
N ALA A 330 25.52 -11.96 8.08
CA ALA A 330 25.69 -12.85 6.92
C ALA A 330 26.55 -14.05 7.30
N VAL A 331 26.05 -15.25 6.96
CA VAL A 331 26.73 -16.52 7.29
C VAL A 331 26.71 -17.46 6.09
N GLN A 332 27.68 -18.40 6.11
CA GLN A 332 27.71 -19.54 5.18
C GLN A 332 27.31 -20.80 5.96
N ALA A 333 26.03 -20.88 6.31
CA ALA A 333 25.46 -21.99 7.05
C ALA A 333 24.25 -22.56 6.32
N LEU A 334 23.91 -23.81 6.63
CA LEU A 334 22.72 -24.45 6.09
C LEU A 334 21.48 -23.76 6.65
N PRO A 335 20.60 -23.21 5.79
CA PRO A 335 19.44 -22.48 6.30
C PRO A 335 18.46 -23.40 7.02
N GLU A 336 17.88 -22.89 8.12
CA GLU A 336 16.78 -23.53 8.84
C GLU A 336 15.44 -23.16 8.19
N VAL A 337 15.35 -21.93 7.67
CA VAL A 337 14.19 -21.42 6.92
C VAL A 337 14.68 -20.75 5.64
N SER A 338 14.02 -21.05 4.53
CA SER A 338 14.32 -20.48 3.21
C SER A 338 13.05 -19.95 2.55
N MET A 339 13.16 -18.77 1.92
CA MET A 339 12.05 -18.16 1.18
C MET A 339 12.55 -17.24 0.08
N GLY A 340 11.67 -16.91 -0.87
CA GLY A 340 11.91 -15.84 -1.83
C GLY A 340 11.70 -14.46 -1.19
N VAL A 341 12.32 -13.41 -1.76
CA VAL A 341 12.18 -12.04 -1.26
C VAL A 341 10.74 -11.55 -1.26
N GLY A 342 9.88 -12.06 -2.14
CA GLY A 342 8.46 -11.78 -2.15
C GLY A 342 7.75 -12.29 -0.89
N ALA A 343 7.98 -13.55 -0.49
CA ALA A 343 7.44 -14.13 0.72
C ALA A 343 7.98 -13.42 1.97
N PHE A 344 9.29 -13.10 1.98
CA PHE A 344 9.88 -12.28 3.05
C PHE A 344 9.18 -10.92 3.16
N THR A 345 8.89 -10.27 2.03
CA THR A 345 8.20 -8.99 2.03
C THR A 345 6.79 -9.10 2.63
N GLN A 346 6.03 -10.14 2.26
CA GLN A 346 4.69 -10.40 2.81
C GLN A 346 4.73 -10.68 4.32
N LEU A 347 5.70 -11.47 4.78
CA LEU A 347 5.94 -11.72 6.20
C LEU A 347 6.30 -10.42 6.94
N TYR A 348 7.24 -9.64 6.41
CA TYR A 348 7.66 -8.39 7.03
C TYR A 348 6.54 -7.36 7.12
N PHE A 349 5.70 -7.23 6.09
CA PHE A 349 4.52 -6.36 6.15
C PHE A 349 3.42 -6.92 7.06
N GLY A 350 3.50 -8.19 7.45
CA GLY A 350 2.49 -8.84 8.28
C GLY A 350 1.22 -9.20 7.53
N THR A 351 1.29 -9.25 6.21
CA THR A 351 0.17 -9.68 5.36
C THR A 351 -0.22 -11.11 5.64
N PHE A 352 0.79 -11.97 5.76
CA PHE A 352 0.67 -13.38 6.14
C PHE A 352 1.64 -13.73 7.25
N SER A 353 1.31 -14.74 8.06
CA SER A 353 2.21 -15.34 9.03
C SER A 353 3.23 -16.26 8.35
N ALA A 354 4.30 -16.62 9.05
CA ALA A 354 5.26 -17.59 8.55
C ALA A 354 4.61 -18.95 8.34
N ASP A 355 3.68 -19.34 9.20
CA ASP A 355 2.93 -20.58 9.12
C ASP A 355 2.04 -20.61 7.87
N GLU A 356 1.26 -19.53 7.60
CA GLU A 356 0.43 -19.40 6.39
C GLU A 356 1.27 -19.47 5.10
N LEU A 357 2.45 -18.85 5.10
CA LEU A 357 3.35 -18.88 3.93
C LEU A 357 3.99 -20.26 3.75
N TRP A 358 4.26 -20.97 4.83
CA TRP A 358 4.75 -22.34 4.79
C TRP A 358 3.66 -23.31 4.27
N GLU A 359 2.44 -23.21 4.77
CA GLU A 359 1.30 -23.99 4.26
C GLU A 359 1.03 -23.73 2.76
N ALA A 360 1.27 -22.50 2.31
CA ALA A 360 1.16 -22.11 0.90
C ALA A 360 2.36 -22.58 0.05
N GLY A 361 3.40 -23.20 0.64
CA GLY A 361 4.60 -23.64 -0.06
C GLY A 361 5.55 -22.53 -0.49
N LEU A 362 5.41 -21.33 0.10
CA LEU A 362 6.27 -20.16 -0.17
C LEU A 362 7.46 -20.06 0.78
N ILE A 363 7.46 -20.83 1.86
CA ILE A 363 8.54 -21.00 2.82
C ILE A 363 8.92 -22.49 2.86
N GLU A 364 10.20 -22.78 2.78
CA GLU A 364 10.77 -24.08 3.12
C GLU A 364 11.32 -24.03 4.54
N CYS A 365 10.93 -24.95 5.39
CA CYS A 365 11.35 -25.00 6.79
C CYS A 365 11.82 -26.38 7.16
N ARG A 366 12.99 -26.45 7.81
CA ARG A 366 13.59 -27.70 8.33
C ARG A 366 13.28 -27.94 9.80
N ASN A 367 12.93 -26.88 10.52
CA ASN A 367 12.58 -26.93 11.94
C ASN A 367 11.38 -26.04 12.21
N VAL A 368 10.23 -26.65 12.46
CA VAL A 368 8.94 -25.94 12.65
C VAL A 368 8.97 -24.94 13.81
N GLU A 369 9.79 -25.17 14.84
CA GLU A 369 9.96 -24.21 15.95
C GLU A 369 10.47 -22.84 15.45
N LYS A 370 11.18 -22.82 14.31
CA LYS A 370 11.68 -21.57 13.71
C LYS A 370 10.59 -20.78 13.01
N LEU A 371 9.50 -21.40 12.55
CA LEU A 371 8.31 -20.69 12.05
C LEU A 371 7.62 -19.96 13.20
N THR A 372 7.46 -20.63 14.34
CA THR A 372 6.91 -20.00 15.55
C THR A 372 7.75 -18.80 15.96
N LEU A 373 9.07 -18.94 15.98
CA LEU A 373 9.97 -17.82 16.29
C LEU A 373 9.81 -16.66 15.30
N LEU A 374 9.68 -16.95 13.99
CA LEU A 374 9.42 -15.92 12.98
C LEU A 374 8.09 -15.21 13.21
N ASP A 375 7.02 -15.94 13.54
CA ASP A 375 5.71 -15.36 13.82
C ASP A 375 5.67 -14.55 15.13
N GLU A 376 6.54 -14.86 16.09
CA GLU A 376 6.65 -14.10 17.33
C GLU A 376 7.29 -12.72 17.12
N PHE A 377 8.30 -12.57 16.26
CA PHE A 377 8.95 -11.28 16.04
C PHE A 377 8.53 -10.57 14.75
N LEU A 378 7.92 -11.29 13.79
CA LEU A 378 7.27 -10.75 12.61
C LEU A 378 5.78 -11.17 12.55
N PRO A 379 4.99 -10.87 13.57
CA PRO A 379 3.62 -11.35 13.66
C PRO A 379 2.76 -10.82 12.51
N LYS A 380 1.76 -11.63 12.13
CA LYS A 380 0.70 -11.14 11.22
C LYS A 380 0.07 -9.89 11.77
N ALA A 381 -0.19 -8.91 10.91
CA ALA A 381 -0.70 -7.60 11.28
C ALA A 381 -1.81 -7.15 10.33
N ARG A 382 -2.64 -6.21 10.79
CA ARG A 382 -3.56 -5.49 9.92
C ARG A 382 -2.76 -4.50 9.09
N THR A 383 -2.93 -4.52 7.76
CA THR A 383 -2.24 -3.60 6.83
C THR A 383 -3.25 -2.71 6.11
N TYR A 384 -2.95 -1.43 5.99
CA TYR A 384 -3.87 -0.47 5.37
C TYR A 384 -3.13 0.55 4.50
N VAL A 385 -3.55 0.65 3.27
CA VAL A 385 -3.25 1.76 2.35
C VAL A 385 -4.54 2.08 1.59
N ASN A 386 -4.88 3.34 1.48
CA ASN A 386 -6.03 3.80 0.71
C ASN A 386 -5.66 4.99 -0.18
N GLU A 387 -4.52 4.91 -0.85
CA GLU A 387 -4.04 5.97 -1.72
C GLU A 387 -3.75 5.43 -3.10
N TYR A 388 -4.08 6.25 -4.09
CA TYR A 388 -3.84 6.02 -5.50
C TYR A 388 -2.85 7.07 -6.01
N PHE A 389 -2.01 6.66 -6.93
CA PHE A 389 -1.19 7.56 -7.75
C PHE A 389 -1.48 7.34 -9.21
#